data_268612bd4181e5ac338b7841f90285b4
#
_entry.id   268612bd4181e5ac338b7841f90285b4
#
_cell.length_a   1.000
_cell.length_b   1.000
_cell.length_c   1.000
_cell.angle_alpha   90.00
_cell.angle_beta   90.00
_cell.angle_gamma   90.00
#
_symmetry.space_group_name_H-M   'P 1'
#
loop_
_entity.id
_entity.type
_entity.pdbx_description
1 polymer ?
#
loop_
_entity_poly.entity_id
_entity_poly.type
_entity_poly.pdbx_seq_one_letter_code
_entity_poly.pdbx_strand_id
1 'polypeptide(L)'
;RVKLRAQALKYSDEIASNISYTTLRFLDLLLTWVWNKIYNGTEVHNIDQLKDVSRDNTIVYVPCHRSHIDYLLLSYVLYGRGLQLPQIAAGINLNMPVVGSILRRGGAFFMRRTFRDNKLYGAVFDEYLHSVFTHGYSSEYFVEGGRSRTGRTLSPKAGMLAMTVRSYLRDSKKPII
;
A
#
# COMPACT_ATOMS: atom_id res chain seq x y z
N ARG A 1 1.28 31.61 -6.44
CA ARG A 1 1.92 30.66 -5.49
C ARG A 1 0.91 30.12 -4.46
N VAL A 2 0.08 30.97 -3.83
CA VAL A 2 -0.92 30.56 -2.80
C VAL A 2 -1.91 29.53 -3.35
N LYS A 3 -2.48 29.73 -4.54
CA LYS A 3 -3.43 28.80 -5.18
C LYS A 3 -2.80 27.43 -5.47
N LEU A 4 -1.54 27.38 -5.92
CA LEU A 4 -0.83 26.12 -6.17
C LEU A 4 -0.57 25.34 -4.88
N ARG A 5 -0.19 26.04 -3.80
CA ARG A 5 0.00 25.42 -2.49
C ARG A 5 -1.31 24.82 -1.94
N ALA A 6 -2.40 25.56 -2.02
CA ALA A 6 -3.72 25.06 -1.61
C ALA A 6 -4.14 23.84 -2.43
N GLN A 7 -3.85 23.83 -3.74
CA GLN A 7 -4.15 22.69 -4.59
C GLN A 7 -3.27 21.47 -4.27
N ALA A 8 -1.98 21.68 -3.98
CA ALA A 8 -1.08 20.61 -3.56
C ALA A 8 -1.52 19.96 -2.24
N LEU A 9 -1.96 20.77 -1.27
CA LEU A 9 -2.52 20.24 -0.01
C LEU A 9 -3.76 19.39 -0.24
N LYS A 10 -4.69 19.84 -1.11
CA LYS A 10 -5.86 19.02 -1.48
C LYS A 10 -5.46 17.68 -2.09
N TYR A 11 -4.43 17.65 -2.93
CA TYR A 11 -3.93 16.40 -3.50
C TYR A 11 -3.25 15.53 -2.44
N SER A 12 -2.51 16.12 -1.51
CA SER A 12 -1.96 15.38 -0.38
C SER A 12 -3.05 14.72 0.46
N ASP A 13 -4.12 15.43 0.79
CA ASP A 13 -5.27 14.92 1.54
C ASP A 13 -6.03 13.83 0.76
N GLU A 14 -6.09 13.95 -0.58
CA GLU A 14 -6.67 12.93 -1.45
C GLU A 14 -5.86 11.62 -1.40
N ILE A 15 -4.53 11.75 -1.41
CA ILE A 15 -3.59 10.62 -1.52
C ILE A 15 -3.36 9.96 -0.17
N ALA A 16 -3.03 10.72 0.87
CA ALA A 16 -2.41 10.21 2.09
C ALA A 16 -3.26 9.18 2.85
N SER A 17 -2.60 8.17 3.40
CA SER A 17 -3.19 7.26 4.40
C SER A 17 -3.31 7.96 5.76
N ASN A 18 -4.13 7.40 6.64
CA ASN A 18 -4.29 7.88 8.02
C ASN A 18 -4.48 6.67 8.96
N ILE A 19 -3.40 5.94 9.19
CA ILE A 19 -3.42 4.70 9.97
C ILE A 19 -3.95 4.95 11.37
N SER A 20 -4.92 4.12 11.78
CA SER A 20 -5.52 4.14 13.12
C SER A 20 -5.40 2.79 13.78
N TYR A 21 -4.73 2.75 14.94
CA TYR A 21 -4.57 1.52 15.72
C TYR A 21 -5.93 0.88 16.09
N THR A 22 -6.90 1.68 16.49
CA THR A 22 -8.26 1.19 16.81
C THR A 22 -8.91 0.50 15.61
N THR A 23 -8.76 1.09 14.40
CA THR A 23 -9.28 0.49 13.18
C THR A 23 -8.56 -0.82 12.85
N LEU A 24 -7.24 -0.86 13.01
CA LEU A 24 -6.45 -2.08 12.78
C LEU A 24 -6.88 -3.21 13.73
N ARG A 25 -7.08 -2.92 15.01
CA ARG A 25 -7.58 -3.91 15.99
C ARG A 25 -8.97 -4.43 15.63
N PHE A 26 -9.86 -3.55 15.20
CA PHE A 26 -11.18 -3.95 14.73
C PHE A 26 -11.09 -4.84 13.49
N LEU A 27 -10.27 -4.47 12.51
CA LEU A 27 -10.05 -5.27 11.30
C LEU A 27 -9.42 -6.63 11.60
N ASP A 28 -8.48 -6.69 12.52
CA ASP A 28 -7.86 -7.94 12.97
C ASP A 28 -8.91 -8.91 13.55
N LEU A 29 -9.76 -8.44 14.44
CA LEU A 29 -10.85 -9.26 15.02
C LEU A 29 -11.84 -9.71 13.94
N LEU A 30 -12.25 -8.79 13.07
CA LEU A 30 -13.17 -9.09 11.97
C LEU A 30 -12.59 -10.11 11.00
N LEU A 31 -11.36 -9.92 10.57
CA LEU A 31 -10.68 -10.83 9.63
C LEU A 31 -10.40 -12.18 10.27
N THR A 32 -10.02 -12.24 11.55
CA THR A 32 -9.87 -13.50 12.28
C THR A 32 -11.18 -14.30 12.26
N TRP A 33 -12.31 -13.63 12.52
CA TRP A 33 -13.62 -14.26 12.42
C TRP A 33 -13.92 -14.75 10.99
N VAL A 34 -13.64 -13.93 9.97
CA VAL A 34 -13.85 -14.29 8.55
C VAL A 34 -13.01 -15.51 8.16
N TRP A 35 -11.71 -15.52 8.48
CA TRP A 35 -10.82 -16.62 8.13
C TRP A 35 -11.21 -17.94 8.81
N ASN A 36 -11.66 -17.88 10.05
CA ASN A 36 -12.08 -19.08 10.80
C ASN A 36 -13.46 -19.60 10.38
N LYS A 37 -14.33 -18.75 9.78
CA LYS A 37 -15.69 -19.17 9.37
C LYS A 37 -15.80 -19.54 7.91
N ILE A 38 -15.02 -18.91 7.03
CA ILE A 38 -15.16 -19.04 5.57
C ILE A 38 -14.01 -19.88 4.99
N TYR A 39 -12.85 -19.89 5.63
CA TYR A 39 -11.65 -20.57 5.15
C TYR A 39 -11.15 -21.62 6.16
N ASN A 40 -10.40 -22.60 5.68
CA ASN A 40 -9.80 -23.66 6.51
C ASN A 40 -8.48 -23.26 7.16
N GLY A 41 -8.28 -21.95 7.37
CA GLY A 41 -7.04 -21.39 7.93
C GLY A 41 -6.15 -20.76 6.87
N THR A 42 -4.95 -20.34 7.29
CA THR A 42 -3.95 -19.68 6.45
C THR A 42 -2.59 -20.30 6.68
N GLU A 43 -1.99 -20.84 5.64
CA GLU A 43 -0.60 -21.32 5.68
C GLU A 43 0.33 -20.21 5.23
N VAL A 44 1.38 -19.94 6.03
CA VAL A 44 2.35 -18.89 5.77
C VAL A 44 3.74 -19.50 5.74
N HIS A 45 4.41 -19.35 4.60
CA HIS A 45 5.77 -19.85 4.39
C HIS A 45 6.78 -18.73 4.39
N ASN A 46 8.03 -19.01 4.78
CA ASN A 46 9.19 -18.12 4.72
C ASN A 46 9.06 -16.80 5.54
N ILE A 47 8.18 -16.75 6.52
CA ILE A 47 7.92 -15.53 7.31
C ILE A 47 9.14 -15.11 8.15
N ASP A 48 9.95 -16.06 8.60
CA ASP A 48 11.13 -15.75 9.41
C ASP A 48 12.23 -15.08 8.56
N GLN A 49 12.39 -15.50 7.30
CA GLN A 49 13.27 -14.80 6.36
C GLN A 49 12.83 -13.34 6.15
N LEU A 50 11.53 -13.10 6.03
CA LEU A 50 10.99 -11.75 5.92
C LEU A 50 11.27 -10.92 7.19
N LYS A 51 11.14 -11.51 8.38
CA LYS A 51 11.46 -10.84 9.64
C LYS A 51 12.91 -10.39 9.69
N ASP A 52 13.84 -11.25 9.29
CA ASP A 52 15.26 -10.93 9.30
C ASP A 52 15.58 -9.82 8.30
N VAL A 53 15.06 -9.90 7.08
CA VAL A 53 15.27 -8.89 6.04
C VAL A 53 14.65 -7.54 6.45
N SER A 54 13.49 -7.53 7.09
CA SER A 54 12.77 -6.30 7.44
C SER A 54 13.41 -5.45 8.53
N ARG A 55 14.38 -5.99 9.29
CA ARG A 55 15.07 -5.24 10.36
C ARG A 55 15.88 -4.06 9.81
N ASP A 56 16.59 -4.30 8.72
CA ASP A 56 17.54 -3.34 8.17
C ASP A 56 17.11 -2.73 6.84
N ASN A 57 15.98 -3.19 6.29
CA ASN A 57 15.50 -2.79 4.98
C ASN A 57 14.07 -2.23 5.03
N THR A 58 13.76 -1.37 4.08
CA THR A 58 12.38 -0.97 3.77
C THR A 58 11.79 -1.97 2.78
N ILE A 59 10.67 -2.59 3.14
CA ILE A 59 10.10 -3.67 2.32
C ILE A 59 9.05 -3.14 1.37
N VAL A 60 9.12 -3.56 0.11
CA VAL A 60 8.10 -3.33 -0.90
C VAL A 60 7.44 -4.65 -1.26
N TYR A 61 6.19 -4.82 -0.85
CA TYR A 61 5.40 -5.99 -1.17
C TYR A 61 4.78 -5.86 -2.55
N VAL A 62 5.03 -6.84 -3.40
CA VAL A 62 4.56 -6.86 -4.79
C VAL A 62 3.80 -8.16 -5.06
N PRO A 63 2.63 -8.36 -4.44
CA PRO A 63 1.87 -9.59 -4.61
C PRO A 63 1.19 -9.66 -5.99
N CYS A 64 0.86 -10.88 -6.43
CA CYS A 64 -0.06 -11.10 -7.53
C CYS A 64 -1.46 -10.64 -7.15
N HIS A 65 -2.18 -9.98 -8.07
CA HIS A 65 -3.52 -9.48 -7.78
C HIS A 65 -4.61 -10.36 -8.41
N ARG A 66 -5.27 -11.16 -7.60
CA ARG A 66 -6.34 -12.07 -8.03
C ARG A 66 -7.68 -11.77 -7.37
N SER A 67 -7.65 -11.26 -6.13
CA SER A 67 -8.83 -10.99 -5.32
C SER A 67 -8.71 -9.69 -4.53
N HIS A 68 -9.83 -9.17 -4.06
CA HIS A 68 -9.85 -8.10 -3.05
C HIS A 68 -9.42 -8.60 -1.66
N ILE A 69 -9.25 -9.91 -1.50
CA ILE A 69 -8.75 -10.53 -0.28
C ILE A 69 -7.22 -10.36 -0.16
N ASP A 70 -6.50 -10.23 -1.27
CA ASP A 70 -5.03 -10.31 -1.29
C ASP A 70 -4.38 -9.32 -0.32
N TYR A 71 -4.73 -8.02 -0.40
CA TYR A 71 -4.18 -6.98 0.48
C TYR A 71 -4.67 -7.10 1.94
N LEU A 72 -5.89 -7.63 2.14
CA LEU A 72 -6.41 -7.87 3.49
C LEU A 72 -5.68 -9.04 4.15
N LEU A 73 -5.44 -10.11 3.40
CA LEU A 73 -4.74 -11.29 3.88
C LEU A 73 -3.27 -10.98 4.21
N LEU A 74 -2.57 -10.27 3.32
CA LEU A 74 -1.18 -9.89 3.57
C LEU A 74 -1.09 -9.03 4.84
N SER A 75 -1.89 -7.98 4.96
CA SER A 75 -1.93 -7.13 6.15
C SER A 75 -2.27 -7.91 7.42
N TYR A 76 -3.25 -8.82 7.37
CA TYR A 76 -3.63 -9.67 8.49
C TYR A 76 -2.47 -10.56 8.96
N VAL A 77 -1.78 -11.23 8.01
CA VAL A 77 -0.63 -12.08 8.31
C VAL A 77 0.51 -11.28 8.93
N LEU A 78 0.86 -10.13 8.34
CA LEU A 78 1.94 -9.27 8.86
C LEU A 78 1.63 -8.76 10.26
N TYR A 79 0.38 -8.30 10.49
CA TYR A 79 -0.07 -7.84 11.81
C TYR A 79 0.03 -8.94 12.87
N GLY A 80 -0.48 -10.13 12.59
CA GLY A 80 -0.44 -11.27 13.50
C GLY A 80 0.98 -11.80 13.78
N ARG A 81 1.95 -11.44 12.94
CA ARG A 81 3.39 -11.79 13.13
C ARG A 81 4.22 -10.66 13.73
N GLY A 82 3.59 -9.53 14.10
CA GLY A 82 4.28 -8.37 14.68
C GLY A 82 5.18 -7.63 13.69
N LEU A 83 4.93 -7.77 12.38
CA LEU A 83 5.64 -7.05 11.34
C LEU A 83 4.98 -5.70 11.03
N GLN A 84 5.77 -4.77 10.49
CA GLN A 84 5.27 -3.47 10.08
C GLN A 84 4.22 -3.64 8.95
N LEU A 85 3.06 -3.01 9.14
CA LEU A 85 2.05 -2.98 8.08
C LEU A 85 2.47 -2.06 6.95
N PRO A 86 2.28 -2.47 5.68
CA PRO A 86 2.61 -1.63 4.55
C PRO A 86 1.58 -0.52 4.34
N GLN A 87 2.04 0.56 3.73
CA GLN A 87 1.17 1.54 3.08
C GLN A 87 0.67 0.93 1.76
N ILE A 88 -0.64 0.76 1.60
CA ILE A 88 -1.23 0.00 0.50
C ILE A 88 -1.70 0.92 -0.60
N ALA A 89 -1.16 0.78 -1.81
CA ALA A 89 -1.60 1.53 -2.98
C ALA A 89 -2.99 1.09 -3.45
N ALA A 90 -3.97 1.96 -3.33
CA ALA A 90 -5.36 1.71 -3.71
C ALA A 90 -5.81 2.65 -4.84
N GLY A 91 -6.63 2.16 -5.75
CA GLY A 91 -7.24 3.01 -6.77
C GLY A 91 -8.22 4.01 -6.16
N ILE A 92 -8.24 5.24 -6.68
CA ILE A 92 -9.13 6.34 -6.21
C ILE A 92 -10.62 5.95 -6.21
N ASN A 93 -11.02 5.01 -7.05
CA ASN A 93 -12.38 4.48 -7.09
C ASN A 93 -12.80 3.76 -5.79
N LEU A 94 -11.86 3.34 -4.96
CA LEU A 94 -12.11 2.75 -3.65
C LEU A 94 -12.27 3.80 -2.54
N ASN A 95 -11.97 5.07 -2.83
CA ASN A 95 -12.14 6.19 -1.89
C ASN A 95 -13.61 6.65 -1.84
N MET A 96 -14.50 5.69 -1.60
CA MET A 96 -15.94 5.94 -1.40
C MET A 96 -16.26 6.34 0.04
N PRO A 97 -17.37 7.04 0.29
CA PRO A 97 -17.84 7.29 1.64
C PRO A 97 -17.86 6.00 2.47
N VAL A 98 -17.47 6.06 3.74
CA VAL A 98 -17.33 4.96 4.70
C VAL A 98 -16.18 4.00 4.33
N VAL A 99 -16.25 3.30 3.19
CA VAL A 99 -15.25 2.31 2.76
C VAL A 99 -13.87 2.96 2.61
N GLY A 100 -13.78 4.09 1.91
CA GLY A 100 -12.52 4.82 1.76
C GLY A 100 -11.92 5.26 3.10
N SER A 101 -12.76 5.68 4.05
CA SER A 101 -12.30 6.04 5.39
C SER A 101 -11.72 4.84 6.15
N ILE A 102 -12.37 3.68 6.08
CA ILE A 102 -11.89 2.44 6.72
C ILE A 102 -10.58 2.01 6.08
N LEU A 103 -10.52 1.97 4.75
CA LEU A 103 -9.29 1.59 4.02
C LEU A 103 -8.13 2.55 4.34
N ARG A 104 -8.38 3.85 4.37
CA ARG A 104 -7.38 4.88 4.72
C ARG A 104 -6.83 4.69 6.13
N ARG A 105 -7.71 4.38 7.09
CA ARG A 105 -7.33 4.05 8.48
C ARG A 105 -6.67 2.68 8.61
N GLY A 106 -6.89 1.79 7.66
CA GLY A 106 -6.19 0.50 7.53
C GLY A 106 -4.83 0.59 6.84
N GLY A 107 -4.40 1.77 6.37
CA GLY A 107 -3.10 1.97 5.72
C GLY A 107 -3.17 2.21 4.21
N ALA A 108 -4.36 2.26 3.60
CA ALA A 108 -4.47 2.54 2.18
C ALA A 108 -4.17 4.02 1.86
N PHE A 109 -3.37 4.27 0.84
CA PHE A 109 -3.25 5.56 0.16
C PHE A 109 -3.85 5.46 -1.24
N PHE A 110 -4.43 6.57 -1.72
CA PHE A 110 -5.20 6.53 -2.94
C PHE A 110 -4.48 7.15 -4.11
N MET A 111 -4.57 6.50 -5.28
CA MET A 111 -3.95 6.97 -6.50
C MET A 111 -4.95 7.04 -7.67
N ARG A 112 -4.82 8.07 -8.49
CA ARG A 112 -5.56 8.18 -9.75
C ARG A 112 -5.00 7.21 -10.79
N ARG A 113 -5.83 6.79 -11.74
CA ARG A 113 -5.41 5.84 -12.79
C ARG A 113 -4.33 6.40 -13.72
N THR A 114 -4.31 7.72 -13.89
CA THR A 114 -3.32 8.42 -14.73
C THR A 114 -2.96 9.76 -14.13
N PHE A 115 -1.71 10.16 -14.28
CA PHE A 115 -1.17 11.46 -13.85
C PHE A 115 -0.75 12.33 -15.04
N ARG A 116 -0.89 11.81 -16.29
CA ARG A 116 -0.32 12.43 -17.51
C ARG A 116 -0.75 13.88 -17.68
N ASP A 117 -2.01 14.18 -17.39
CA ASP A 117 -2.60 15.48 -17.59
C ASP A 117 -2.51 16.40 -16.37
N ASN A 118 -1.89 15.94 -15.28
CA ASN A 118 -1.78 16.70 -14.04
C ASN A 118 -0.39 16.57 -13.41
N LYS A 119 0.53 17.42 -13.90
CA LYS A 119 1.92 17.43 -13.41
C LYS A 119 2.03 17.71 -11.91
N LEU A 120 1.16 18.61 -11.38
CA LEU A 120 1.16 18.90 -9.94
C LEU A 120 0.75 17.71 -9.12
N TYR A 121 -0.29 16.97 -9.54
CA TYR A 121 -0.69 15.75 -8.85
C TYR A 121 0.42 14.70 -8.86
N GLY A 122 1.06 14.49 -10.03
CA GLY A 122 2.18 13.56 -10.15
C GLY A 122 3.35 13.91 -9.23
N ALA A 123 3.69 15.21 -9.12
CA ALA A 123 4.75 15.68 -8.23
C ALA A 123 4.39 15.47 -6.74
N VAL A 124 3.15 15.75 -6.35
CA VAL A 124 2.68 15.50 -4.96
C VAL A 124 2.68 14.02 -4.64
N PHE A 125 2.27 13.18 -5.58
CA PHE A 125 2.26 11.73 -5.40
C PHE A 125 3.67 11.16 -5.28
N ASP A 126 4.60 11.59 -6.14
CA ASP A 126 6.02 11.18 -6.09
C ASP A 126 6.67 11.58 -4.76
N GLU A 127 6.40 12.79 -4.27
CA GLU A 127 6.89 13.28 -2.97
C GLU A 127 6.26 12.52 -1.79
N TYR A 128 4.96 12.21 -1.86
CA TYR A 128 4.30 11.38 -0.85
C TYR A 128 4.96 10.00 -0.76
N LEU A 129 5.14 9.32 -1.88
CA LEU A 129 5.76 8.00 -1.91
C LEU A 129 7.23 8.05 -1.43
N HIS A 130 7.97 9.09 -1.82
CA HIS A 130 9.31 9.33 -1.31
C HIS A 130 9.32 9.51 0.21
N SER A 131 8.38 10.29 0.76
CA SER A 131 8.23 10.46 2.20
C SER A 131 7.93 9.14 2.92
N VAL A 132 7.09 8.27 2.34
CA VAL A 132 6.82 6.93 2.88
C VAL A 132 8.12 6.13 3.04
N PHE A 133 8.95 6.07 2.02
CA PHE A 133 10.20 5.32 2.04
C PHE A 133 11.27 5.95 2.94
N THR A 134 11.44 7.26 2.93
CA THR A 134 12.45 7.95 3.75
C THR A 134 12.16 7.86 5.25
N HIS A 135 10.87 7.69 5.62
CA HIS A 135 10.48 7.39 6.99
C HIS A 135 10.55 5.89 7.35
N GLY A 136 10.99 5.04 6.42
CA GLY A 136 11.14 3.60 6.64
C GLY A 136 9.82 2.83 6.67
N TYR A 137 8.75 3.38 6.09
CA TYR A 137 7.50 2.65 5.96
C TYR A 137 7.54 1.71 4.77
N SER A 138 7.13 0.46 4.99
CA SER A 138 6.90 -0.51 3.92
C SER A 138 5.73 -0.08 3.03
N SER A 139 5.76 -0.50 1.77
CA SER A 139 4.68 -0.22 0.82
C SER A 139 4.21 -1.50 0.13
N GLU A 140 2.93 -1.55 -0.22
CA GLU A 140 2.35 -2.63 -1.00
C GLU A 140 1.69 -2.06 -2.26
N TYR A 141 2.02 -2.62 -3.41
CA TYR A 141 1.35 -2.30 -4.65
C TYR A 141 1.38 -3.47 -5.64
N PHE A 142 0.35 -3.54 -6.47
CA PHE A 142 0.21 -4.58 -7.47
C PHE A 142 0.79 -4.11 -8.80
N VAL A 143 1.93 -4.65 -9.21
CA VAL A 143 2.60 -4.27 -10.48
C VAL A 143 1.73 -4.53 -11.71
N GLU A 144 0.78 -5.45 -11.62
CA GLU A 144 -0.19 -5.73 -12.67
C GLU A 144 -1.14 -4.56 -12.92
N GLY A 145 -1.29 -3.65 -11.93
CA GLY A 145 -2.17 -2.48 -12.00
C GLY A 145 -3.66 -2.81 -12.23
N GLY A 146 -4.03 -4.05 -12.04
CA GLY A 146 -5.39 -4.56 -12.14
C GLY A 146 -5.47 -6.01 -11.69
N ARG A 147 -6.68 -6.49 -11.44
CA ARG A 147 -6.92 -7.85 -10.95
C ARG A 147 -7.01 -8.84 -12.10
N SER A 148 -6.24 -9.93 -12.04
CA SER A 148 -6.39 -11.06 -12.96
C SER A 148 -7.65 -11.86 -12.62
N ARG A 149 -8.55 -11.99 -13.59
CA ARG A 149 -9.78 -12.79 -13.45
C ARG A 149 -9.60 -14.24 -13.87
N THR A 150 -8.56 -14.51 -14.66
CA THR A 150 -8.27 -15.85 -15.21
C THR A 150 -7.22 -16.62 -14.40
N GLY A 151 -6.66 -16.01 -13.34
CA GLY A 151 -5.56 -16.55 -12.57
C GLY A 151 -4.18 -16.39 -13.24
N ARG A 152 -4.11 -15.96 -14.50
CA ARG A 152 -2.84 -15.69 -15.19
C ARG A 152 -2.29 -14.33 -14.76
N THR A 153 -0.99 -14.23 -14.58
CA THR A 153 -0.30 -12.97 -14.30
C THR A 153 -0.49 -12.00 -15.47
N LEU A 154 -0.90 -10.77 -15.18
CA LEU A 154 -1.05 -9.73 -16.20
C LEU A 154 0.31 -9.07 -16.48
N SER A 155 0.41 -8.40 -17.63
CA SER A 155 1.60 -7.63 -17.97
C SER A 155 1.87 -6.54 -16.94
N PRO A 156 3.12 -6.41 -16.42
CA PRO A 156 3.44 -5.45 -15.39
C PRO A 156 3.34 -3.99 -15.88
N LYS A 157 2.97 -3.10 -14.97
CA LYS A 157 2.98 -1.65 -15.15
C LYS A 157 4.09 -1.04 -14.32
N ALA A 158 5.13 -0.57 -14.97
CA ALA A 158 6.35 -0.11 -14.31
C ALA A 158 6.21 1.21 -13.52
N GLY A 159 5.06 1.89 -13.54
CA GLY A 159 4.90 3.23 -12.94
C GLY A 159 5.30 3.31 -11.47
N MET A 160 4.70 2.49 -10.62
CA MET A 160 5.01 2.45 -9.18
C MET A 160 6.44 1.99 -8.93
N LEU A 161 6.90 0.94 -9.61
CA LEU A 161 8.27 0.45 -9.49
C LEU A 161 9.30 1.53 -9.87
N ALA A 162 9.06 2.27 -10.95
CA ALA A 162 9.94 3.37 -11.37
C ALA A 162 9.98 4.50 -10.33
N MET A 163 8.87 4.82 -9.67
CA MET A 163 8.82 5.79 -8.57
C MET A 163 9.58 5.27 -7.34
N THR A 164 9.45 3.99 -7.01
CA THR A 164 10.21 3.35 -5.93
C THR A 164 11.71 3.45 -6.16
N VAL A 165 12.18 3.08 -7.37
CA VAL A 165 13.60 3.18 -7.74
C VAL A 165 14.09 4.64 -7.69
N ARG A 166 13.32 5.59 -8.23
CA ARG A 166 13.69 7.01 -8.13
C ARG A 166 13.77 7.51 -6.69
N SER A 167 12.84 7.10 -5.84
CA SER A 167 12.89 7.43 -4.41
C SER A 167 14.14 6.90 -3.74
N TYR A 168 14.50 5.65 -4.03
CA TYR A 168 15.73 5.04 -3.52
C TYR A 168 16.98 5.81 -3.94
N LEU A 169 17.09 6.14 -5.22
CA LEU A 169 18.25 6.86 -5.78
C LEU A 169 18.33 8.32 -5.30
N ARG A 170 17.23 8.91 -4.83
CA ARG A 170 17.20 10.30 -4.39
C ARG A 170 17.78 10.48 -2.99
N ASP A 171 17.33 9.77 -2.00
CA ASP A 171 17.81 9.84 -0.61
C ASP A 171 17.16 8.73 0.24
N SER A 172 17.62 7.51 0.13
CA SER A 172 17.13 6.43 0.97
C SER A 172 18.07 6.16 2.13
N LYS A 173 17.54 6.21 3.35
CA LYS A 173 18.30 5.92 4.58
C LYS A 173 18.55 4.41 4.76
N LYS A 174 17.68 3.59 4.19
CA LYS A 174 17.77 2.12 4.23
C LYS A 174 17.63 1.57 2.82
N PRO A 175 18.23 0.41 2.54
CA PRO A 175 17.95 -0.32 1.31
C PRO A 175 16.45 -0.58 1.18
N ILE A 176 15.95 -0.55 -0.06
CA ILE A 176 14.58 -0.94 -0.41
C ILE A 176 14.66 -2.32 -1.08
N ILE A 177 13.94 -3.29 -0.54
CA ILE A 177 13.89 -4.67 -1.04
C ILE A 177 12.44 -5.05 -1.35
#